data_89952326438dddd99f4a189b1a65f3cf
#
_entry.id   89952326438dddd99f4a189b1a65f3cf
#
_cell.length_a   1.000
_cell.length_b   1.000
_cell.length_c   1.000
_cell.angle_alpha   90.00
_cell.angle_beta   90.00
_cell.angle_gamma   90.00
#
_symmetry.space_group_name_H-M   'P 1'
#
loop_
_entity.id
_entity.type
_entity.pdbx_description
1 polymer ?
#
loop_
_entity_poly.entity_id
_entity_poly.type
_entity_poly.pdbx_seq_one_letter_code
_entity_poly.pdbx_strand_id
1 'polypeptide(L)'
;MANPMAASASISPGEAWVDAKLAGLGQWLQRNGGIIRTIQWVVVAIYLVLVAVPAFLPLPGRTAHLWNDLTVFAQFAFWGIWWPFVLVSMVVVGRAWCGILCPEGALTEFASRWSLGRAVPRWLTWGGWPFVAFAGTTVYGQMVSVYGYPKPVLAVLGGSTVAAIAVGLLYGRNKRVWCRYLCPVNGVFAVLAKLAPVSFQVDHAAWSASPKPKGESFNCAPLVPVKTMNGAGACHMCGRCSGYRGAVRLARRSPTHEIVNVAGNEPSLDQTALILFGMMGLAVGAFQWSSSPWFIDAKQWLATILIERGISWPLETTLPWFVLTNYPEHNDVLSLLDGVLLLAYIVASALILGSSLSGFVALGTRALGAWSTQRFHHLTQTLIPVAGCGVFLGLSALTVTFLRGDGLVIPYVSELRGGLLLGSSLWSTWLAWRVSGLYAAGARRIAATLAIAAACGLSVFGWVLLFWIW
;
A
#
# COMPACT_ATOMS: atom_id res chain seq x y z
N MET A 1 -5.98 -23.16 28.42
CA MET A 1 -6.08 -21.98 29.30
C MET A 1 -7.24 -21.15 28.83
N ALA A 2 -8.21 -20.90 29.71
CA ALA A 2 -9.51 -20.37 29.40
C ALA A 2 -9.44 -18.94 28.84
N ASN A 3 -10.17 -18.74 27.76
CA ASN A 3 -10.43 -17.44 27.13
C ASN A 3 -11.27 -16.60 28.14
N PRO A 4 -10.80 -15.46 28.64
CA PRO A 4 -11.68 -14.59 29.42
C PRO A 4 -12.74 -14.03 28.45
N MET A 5 -13.96 -14.48 28.59
CA MET A 5 -15.15 -13.93 27.97
C MET A 5 -15.08 -12.41 28.07
N ALA A 6 -15.05 -11.76 26.91
CA ALA A 6 -15.23 -10.31 26.84
C ALA A 6 -16.56 -10.00 27.55
N ALA A 7 -16.46 -9.30 28.67
CA ALA A 7 -17.62 -8.72 29.33
C ALA A 7 -18.42 -7.98 28.27
N SER A 8 -19.69 -8.30 28.13
CA SER A 8 -20.66 -7.60 27.31
C SER A 8 -20.79 -6.18 27.88
N ALA A 9 -19.91 -5.28 27.44
CA ALA A 9 -20.14 -3.86 27.63
C ALA A 9 -21.50 -3.56 27.01
N SER A 10 -22.42 -3.01 27.75
CA SER A 10 -23.73 -2.58 27.28
C SER A 10 -23.52 -1.62 26.12
N ILE A 11 -23.89 -2.05 24.91
CA ILE A 11 -23.79 -1.24 23.69
C ILE A 11 -24.71 -0.04 23.89
N SER A 12 -24.18 1.18 23.81
CA SER A 12 -24.99 2.38 23.89
C SER A 12 -26.02 2.42 22.74
N PRO A 13 -27.20 3.04 22.91
CA PRO A 13 -28.22 3.13 21.86
C PRO A 13 -27.66 3.72 20.53
N GLY A 14 -26.76 4.71 20.62
CA GLY A 14 -26.10 5.28 19.44
C GLY A 14 -25.17 4.29 18.73
N GLU A 15 -24.48 3.45 19.49
CA GLU A 15 -23.62 2.41 18.94
C GLU A 15 -24.39 1.31 18.23
N ALA A 16 -25.53 0.89 18.79
CA ALA A 16 -26.43 -0.08 18.16
C ALA A 16 -27.00 0.46 16.84
N TRP A 17 -27.32 1.75 16.78
CA TRP A 17 -27.80 2.41 15.57
C TRP A 17 -26.75 2.41 14.46
N VAL A 18 -25.48 2.76 14.77
CA VAL A 18 -24.37 2.74 13.80
C VAL A 18 -24.14 1.32 13.25
N ASP A 19 -24.12 0.32 14.13
CA ASP A 19 -23.93 -1.08 13.71
C ASP A 19 -25.08 -1.58 12.84
N ALA A 20 -26.32 -1.18 13.11
CA ALA A 20 -27.48 -1.50 12.27
C ALA A 20 -27.38 -0.84 10.88
N LYS A 21 -26.93 0.42 10.80
CA LYS A 21 -26.70 1.12 9.51
C LYS A 21 -25.57 0.49 8.71
N LEU A 22 -24.47 0.11 9.34
CA LEU A 22 -23.37 -0.61 8.68
C LEU A 22 -23.82 -1.98 8.17
N ALA A 23 -24.56 -2.75 8.98
CA ALA A 23 -25.11 -4.03 8.55
C ALA A 23 -26.06 -3.86 7.34
N GLY A 24 -26.92 -2.81 7.39
CA GLY A 24 -27.77 -2.41 6.27
C GLY A 24 -26.98 -2.06 5.01
N LEU A 25 -25.90 -1.29 5.14
CA LEU A 25 -24.98 -0.97 4.03
C LEU A 25 -24.35 -2.25 3.46
N GLY A 26 -23.91 -3.17 4.30
CA GLY A 26 -23.39 -4.47 3.85
C GLY A 26 -24.39 -5.27 3.05
N GLN A 27 -25.65 -5.32 3.49
CA GLN A 27 -26.74 -5.97 2.74
C GLN A 27 -27.07 -5.24 1.44
N TRP A 28 -27.03 -3.91 1.46
CA TRP A 28 -27.23 -3.10 0.24
C TRP A 28 -26.19 -3.42 -0.81
N LEU A 29 -24.89 -3.49 -0.41
CA LEU A 29 -23.78 -3.88 -1.29
C LEU A 29 -24.02 -5.27 -1.90
N GLN A 30 -24.50 -6.22 -1.12
CA GLN A 30 -24.81 -7.57 -1.58
C GLN A 30 -25.93 -7.59 -2.60
N ARG A 31 -27.04 -6.87 -2.33
CA ARG A 31 -28.23 -6.84 -3.19
C ARG A 31 -28.01 -6.06 -4.49
N ASN A 32 -27.19 -5.02 -4.44
CA ASN A 32 -26.98 -4.09 -5.56
C ASN A 32 -25.68 -4.36 -6.34
N GLY A 33 -25.30 -5.62 -6.47
CA GLY A 33 -24.11 -6.02 -7.23
C GLY A 33 -24.10 -5.57 -8.69
N GLY A 34 -25.28 -5.31 -9.30
CA GLY A 34 -25.41 -4.70 -10.62
C GLY A 34 -24.90 -3.26 -10.65
N ILE A 35 -25.35 -2.42 -9.71
CA ILE A 35 -24.95 -1.02 -9.59
C ILE A 35 -23.43 -0.94 -9.37
N ILE A 36 -22.89 -1.76 -8.46
CA ILE A 36 -21.43 -1.82 -8.20
C ILE A 36 -20.67 -2.15 -9.47
N ARG A 37 -21.17 -3.10 -10.27
CA ARG A 37 -20.55 -3.47 -11.55
C ARG A 37 -20.58 -2.31 -12.55
N THR A 38 -21.68 -1.58 -12.64
CA THR A 38 -21.76 -0.37 -13.49
C THR A 38 -20.74 0.68 -13.06
N ILE A 39 -20.63 0.97 -11.75
CA ILE A 39 -19.62 1.87 -11.22
C ILE A 39 -18.21 1.40 -11.58
N GLN A 40 -17.92 0.11 -11.41
CA GLN A 40 -16.64 -0.47 -11.79
C GLN A 40 -16.30 -0.23 -13.27
N TRP A 41 -17.25 -0.42 -14.19
CA TRP A 41 -17.02 -0.21 -15.61
C TRP A 41 -16.84 1.27 -15.97
N VAL A 42 -17.54 2.18 -15.30
CA VAL A 42 -17.29 3.62 -15.45
C VAL A 42 -15.86 3.96 -15.01
N VAL A 43 -15.42 3.47 -13.86
CA VAL A 43 -14.04 3.67 -13.38
C VAL A 43 -13.02 3.02 -14.32
N VAL A 44 -13.31 1.84 -14.87
CA VAL A 44 -12.45 1.19 -15.89
C VAL A 44 -12.33 2.06 -17.13
N ALA A 45 -13.43 2.62 -17.63
CA ALA A 45 -13.41 3.49 -18.80
C ALA A 45 -12.57 4.76 -18.54
N ILE A 46 -12.78 5.43 -17.42
CA ILE A 46 -11.98 6.60 -17.01
C ILE A 46 -10.49 6.22 -16.89
N TYR A 47 -10.19 5.12 -16.22
CA TYR A 47 -8.84 4.61 -16.07
C TYR A 47 -8.16 4.37 -17.42
N LEU A 48 -8.82 3.66 -18.33
CA LEU A 48 -8.25 3.36 -19.66
C LEU A 48 -8.01 4.62 -20.48
N VAL A 49 -8.92 5.60 -20.43
CA VAL A 49 -8.75 6.90 -21.10
C VAL A 49 -7.55 7.63 -20.54
N LEU A 50 -7.45 7.77 -19.21
CA LEU A 50 -6.38 8.52 -18.56
C LEU A 50 -4.99 7.83 -18.67
N VAL A 51 -4.93 6.51 -18.79
CA VAL A 51 -3.66 5.78 -18.97
C VAL A 51 -3.24 5.72 -20.44
N ALA A 52 -4.20 5.43 -21.35
CA ALA A 52 -3.84 5.15 -22.74
C ALA A 52 -3.75 6.42 -23.58
N VAL A 53 -4.74 7.33 -23.51
CA VAL A 53 -4.81 8.47 -24.42
C VAL A 53 -3.59 9.41 -24.31
N PRO A 54 -3.14 9.82 -23.10
CA PRO A 54 -1.98 10.71 -22.97
C PRO A 54 -0.69 10.13 -23.56
N ALA A 55 -0.53 8.80 -23.59
CA ALA A 55 0.67 8.16 -24.11
C ALA A 55 0.86 8.33 -25.64
N PHE A 56 -0.22 8.69 -26.34
CA PHE A 56 -0.23 8.92 -27.79
C PHE A 56 -0.36 10.41 -28.15
N LEU A 57 -0.48 11.29 -27.17
CA LEU A 57 -0.48 12.73 -27.38
C LEU A 57 0.95 13.28 -27.34
N PRO A 58 1.19 14.46 -27.96
CA PRO A 58 2.42 15.21 -27.75
C PRO A 58 2.66 15.48 -26.26
N LEU A 59 3.90 15.58 -25.85
CA LEU A 59 4.22 15.96 -24.47
C LEU A 59 3.78 17.41 -24.20
N PRO A 60 3.32 17.71 -22.97
CA PRO A 60 2.81 19.02 -22.61
C PRO A 60 3.86 20.11 -22.81
N GLY A 61 3.45 21.24 -23.42
CA GLY A 61 4.29 22.42 -23.51
C GLY A 61 4.38 23.18 -22.18
N ARG A 62 5.25 24.21 -22.13
CA ARG A 62 5.45 25.04 -20.91
C ARG A 62 4.21 25.79 -20.44
N THR A 63 3.21 25.95 -21.28
CA THR A 63 1.93 26.64 -20.99
C THR A 63 0.79 25.68 -20.72
N ALA A 64 1.09 24.39 -20.55
CA ALA A 64 0.11 23.37 -20.22
C ALA A 64 -0.27 23.44 -18.74
N HIS A 65 -1.56 23.39 -18.47
CA HIS A 65 -2.16 23.46 -17.14
C HIS A 65 -3.14 22.29 -16.93
N LEU A 66 -3.55 22.04 -15.69
CA LEU A 66 -4.48 20.96 -15.33
C LEU A 66 -5.81 21.01 -16.09
N TRP A 67 -6.27 22.19 -16.49
CA TRP A 67 -7.58 22.40 -17.16
C TRP A 67 -7.51 22.49 -18.68
N ASN A 68 -6.33 22.60 -19.30
CA ASN A 68 -6.19 22.74 -20.74
C ASN A 68 -5.40 21.63 -21.43
N ASP A 69 -4.78 20.72 -20.65
CA ASP A 69 -3.99 19.62 -21.19
C ASP A 69 -4.34 18.29 -20.50
N LEU A 70 -4.76 17.31 -21.32
CA LEU A 70 -5.20 16.00 -20.81
C LEU A 70 -4.07 15.20 -20.16
N THR A 71 -2.82 15.38 -20.62
CA THR A 71 -1.66 14.67 -20.06
C THR A 71 -1.35 15.18 -18.66
N VAL A 72 -1.31 16.51 -18.47
CA VAL A 72 -1.11 17.13 -17.16
C VAL A 72 -2.24 16.76 -16.21
N PHE A 73 -3.50 16.81 -16.70
CA PHE A 73 -4.66 16.37 -15.91
C PHE A 73 -4.57 14.90 -15.49
N ALA A 74 -4.20 14.00 -16.42
CA ALA A 74 -4.09 12.58 -16.12
C ALA A 74 -3.01 12.28 -15.08
N GLN A 75 -1.85 12.94 -15.20
CA GLN A 75 -0.77 12.84 -14.22
C GLN A 75 -1.22 13.31 -12.84
N PHE A 76 -1.86 14.47 -12.76
CA PHE A 76 -2.43 14.97 -11.50
C PHE A 76 -3.50 14.03 -10.94
N ALA A 77 -4.44 13.57 -11.80
CA ALA A 77 -5.50 12.67 -11.38
C ALA A 77 -4.95 11.38 -10.77
N PHE A 78 -3.90 10.76 -11.39
CA PHE A 78 -3.30 9.53 -10.88
C PHE A 78 -2.39 9.78 -9.69
N TRP A 79 -1.40 10.64 -9.83
CA TRP A 79 -0.33 10.78 -8.85
C TRP A 79 -0.67 11.79 -7.77
N GLY A 80 -1.43 12.82 -8.10
CA GLY A 80 -1.84 13.86 -7.15
C GLY A 80 -3.09 13.50 -6.35
N ILE A 81 -4.04 12.73 -6.91
CA ILE A 81 -5.31 12.43 -6.24
C ILE A 81 -5.47 10.93 -5.97
N TRP A 82 -5.45 10.11 -7.03
CA TRP A 82 -5.84 8.71 -6.93
C TRP A 82 -4.98 7.95 -5.91
N TRP A 83 -3.67 7.88 -6.11
CA TRP A 83 -2.80 7.08 -5.25
C TRP A 83 -2.71 7.55 -3.80
N PRO A 84 -2.52 8.86 -3.50
CA PRO A 84 -2.50 9.32 -2.11
C PRO A 84 -3.80 9.02 -1.37
N PHE A 85 -4.95 9.33 -1.98
CA PHE A 85 -6.24 9.18 -1.31
C PHE A 85 -6.76 7.73 -1.27
N VAL A 86 -6.34 6.87 -2.21
CA VAL A 86 -6.57 5.42 -2.10
C VAL A 86 -5.88 4.85 -0.87
N LEU A 87 -4.64 5.26 -0.54
CA LEU A 87 -3.98 4.84 0.70
C LEU A 87 -4.75 5.28 1.94
N VAL A 88 -5.21 6.54 1.98
CA VAL A 88 -6.05 7.03 3.08
C VAL A 88 -7.34 6.21 3.20
N SER A 89 -7.97 5.88 2.07
CA SER A 89 -9.19 5.07 2.06
C SER A 89 -9.00 3.69 2.69
N MET A 90 -7.79 3.09 2.58
CA MET A 90 -7.48 1.81 3.24
C MET A 90 -7.56 1.91 4.76
N VAL A 91 -7.11 3.04 5.31
CA VAL A 91 -7.13 3.30 6.77
C VAL A 91 -8.54 3.64 7.25
N VAL A 92 -9.36 4.32 6.45
CA VAL A 92 -10.69 4.79 6.85
C VAL A 92 -11.79 3.75 6.63
N VAL A 93 -11.83 3.13 5.46
CA VAL A 93 -12.91 2.20 5.05
C VAL A 93 -12.40 0.81 4.65
N GLY A 94 -11.16 0.48 5.03
CA GLY A 94 -10.55 -0.79 4.63
C GLY A 94 -10.38 -0.88 3.11
N ARG A 95 -10.32 -2.07 2.58
CA ARG A 95 -10.07 -2.31 1.15
C ARG A 95 -11.33 -2.14 0.26
N ALA A 96 -12.23 -1.21 0.62
CA ALA A 96 -13.43 -0.91 -0.17
C ALA A 96 -13.08 -0.49 -1.61
N TRP A 97 -12.00 0.25 -1.80
CA TRP A 97 -11.46 0.55 -3.12
C TRP A 97 -11.25 -0.71 -3.97
N CYS A 98 -10.54 -1.72 -3.42
CA CYS A 98 -10.27 -2.98 -4.14
C CYS A 98 -11.55 -3.74 -4.51
N GLY A 99 -12.59 -3.66 -3.68
CA GLY A 99 -13.85 -4.36 -3.90
C GLY A 99 -14.81 -3.68 -4.86
N ILE A 100 -14.83 -2.34 -4.85
CA ILE A 100 -15.89 -1.55 -5.47
C ILE A 100 -15.38 -0.71 -6.65
N LEU A 101 -14.17 -0.14 -6.58
CA LEU A 101 -13.69 0.87 -7.52
C LEU A 101 -12.48 0.44 -8.35
N CYS A 102 -11.70 -0.56 -7.93
CA CYS A 102 -10.44 -0.93 -8.57
C CYS A 102 -10.63 -1.43 -10.02
N PRO A 103 -10.06 -0.75 -11.05
CA PRO A 103 -10.21 -1.14 -12.45
C PRO A 103 -9.55 -2.49 -12.76
N GLU A 104 -8.32 -2.73 -12.27
CA GLU A 104 -7.66 -4.04 -12.46
C GLU A 104 -8.44 -5.18 -11.81
N GLY A 105 -9.02 -4.91 -10.61
CA GLY A 105 -9.88 -5.89 -9.93
C GLY A 105 -11.13 -6.24 -10.73
N ALA A 106 -11.72 -5.27 -11.42
CA ALA A 106 -12.86 -5.47 -12.30
C ALA A 106 -12.48 -6.24 -13.58
N LEU A 107 -11.38 -5.84 -14.23
CA LEU A 107 -10.88 -6.44 -15.48
C LEU A 107 -10.41 -7.88 -15.28
N THR A 108 -9.63 -8.18 -14.24
CA THR A 108 -9.20 -9.55 -13.95
C THR A 108 -10.38 -10.45 -13.61
N GLU A 109 -11.40 -9.98 -12.86
CA GLU A 109 -12.60 -10.75 -12.58
C GLU A 109 -13.44 -10.97 -13.83
N PHE A 110 -13.58 -9.95 -14.69
CA PHE A 110 -14.27 -10.05 -15.95
C PHE A 110 -13.60 -11.10 -16.87
N ALA A 111 -12.30 -11.01 -17.06
CA ALA A 111 -11.52 -11.97 -17.85
C ALA A 111 -11.62 -13.39 -17.29
N SER A 112 -11.66 -13.53 -15.97
CA SER A 112 -11.71 -14.84 -15.31
C SER A 112 -13.02 -15.62 -15.54
N ARG A 113 -14.04 -15.02 -16.15
CA ARG A 113 -15.26 -15.73 -16.58
C ARG A 113 -14.97 -16.72 -17.70
N TRP A 114 -14.01 -16.37 -18.57
CA TRP A 114 -13.54 -17.22 -19.66
C TRP A 114 -12.23 -17.95 -19.33
N SER A 115 -11.93 -18.04 -18.04
CA SER A 115 -10.70 -18.68 -17.59
C SER A 115 -10.61 -20.13 -18.05
N LEU A 116 -9.40 -20.54 -18.40
CA LEU A 116 -9.05 -21.94 -18.64
C LEU A 116 -9.23 -22.82 -17.38
N GLY A 117 -9.48 -22.22 -16.23
CA GLY A 117 -9.72 -22.93 -14.97
C GLY A 117 -8.50 -23.67 -14.44
N ARG A 118 -7.28 -23.32 -14.88
CA ARG A 118 -6.05 -23.93 -14.39
C ARG A 118 -5.89 -23.73 -12.89
N ALA A 119 -5.35 -24.73 -12.21
CA ALA A 119 -4.98 -24.59 -10.80
C ALA A 119 -3.89 -23.53 -10.64
N VAL A 120 -3.99 -22.71 -9.59
CA VAL A 120 -2.98 -21.71 -9.30
C VAL A 120 -1.70 -22.43 -8.86
N PRO A 121 -0.56 -22.27 -9.57
CA PRO A 121 0.67 -22.97 -9.23
C PRO A 121 1.26 -22.45 -7.90
N ARG A 122 1.97 -23.31 -7.19
CA ARG A 122 2.53 -22.98 -5.85
C ARG A 122 3.47 -21.77 -5.85
N TRP A 123 4.25 -21.58 -6.91
CA TRP A 123 5.15 -20.43 -7.02
C TRP A 123 4.37 -19.10 -7.09
N LEU A 124 3.18 -19.09 -7.68
CA LEU A 124 2.33 -17.91 -7.76
C LEU A 124 1.69 -17.57 -6.39
N THR A 125 1.48 -18.56 -5.54
CA THR A 125 0.90 -18.36 -4.20
C THR A 125 1.94 -18.01 -3.13
N TRP A 126 3.19 -17.83 -3.50
CA TRP A 126 4.24 -17.42 -2.58
C TRP A 126 3.93 -16.05 -1.96
N GLY A 127 3.99 -15.96 -0.62
CA GLY A 127 3.61 -14.77 0.13
C GLY A 127 4.49 -13.55 -0.11
N GLY A 128 5.72 -13.73 -0.62
CA GLY A 128 6.64 -12.63 -0.92
C GLY A 128 6.33 -11.84 -2.19
N TRP A 129 5.45 -12.32 -3.08
CA TRP A 129 5.12 -11.63 -4.32
C TRP A 129 4.64 -10.18 -4.13
N PRO A 130 3.78 -9.86 -3.16
CA PRO A 130 3.36 -8.46 -2.95
C PRO A 130 4.53 -7.53 -2.62
N PHE A 131 5.54 -8.00 -1.88
CA PHE A 131 6.74 -7.22 -1.61
C PHE A 131 7.61 -7.05 -2.86
N VAL A 132 7.88 -8.14 -3.60
CA VAL A 132 8.71 -8.11 -4.82
C VAL A 132 8.06 -7.24 -5.90
N ALA A 133 6.75 -7.37 -6.09
CA ALA A 133 6.02 -6.56 -7.06
C ALA A 133 6.00 -5.08 -6.65
N PHE A 134 5.80 -4.77 -5.37
CA PHE A 134 5.88 -3.40 -4.85
C PHE A 134 7.28 -2.81 -5.08
N ALA A 135 8.33 -3.53 -4.69
CA ALA A 135 9.71 -3.07 -4.87
C ALA A 135 10.06 -2.88 -6.35
N GLY A 136 9.74 -3.87 -7.19
CA GLY A 136 10.01 -3.83 -8.62
C GLY A 136 9.30 -2.69 -9.34
N THR A 137 8.00 -2.50 -9.08
CA THR A 137 7.25 -1.39 -9.70
C THR A 137 7.69 -0.02 -9.19
N THR A 138 8.07 0.09 -7.91
CA THR A 138 8.57 1.35 -7.34
C THR A 138 9.92 1.73 -7.96
N VAL A 139 10.89 0.80 -7.98
CA VAL A 139 12.22 1.05 -8.56
C VAL A 139 12.12 1.32 -10.06
N TYR A 140 11.42 0.47 -10.80
CA TYR A 140 11.24 0.66 -12.23
C TYR A 140 10.53 1.97 -12.55
N GLY A 141 9.51 2.33 -11.78
CA GLY A 141 8.81 3.60 -11.93
C GLY A 141 9.74 4.82 -11.77
N GLN A 142 10.72 4.76 -10.85
CA GLN A 142 11.73 5.82 -10.71
C GLN A 142 12.69 5.85 -11.90
N MET A 143 13.14 4.68 -12.37
CA MET A 143 14.07 4.59 -13.50
C MET A 143 13.50 5.20 -14.79
N VAL A 144 12.20 5.08 -15.02
CA VAL A 144 11.52 5.59 -16.23
C VAL A 144 10.74 6.88 -16.01
N SER A 145 10.89 7.53 -14.85
CA SER A 145 10.18 8.76 -14.47
C SER A 145 8.65 8.65 -14.68
N VAL A 146 8.05 7.58 -14.11
CA VAL A 146 6.61 7.27 -14.28
C VAL A 146 5.70 8.41 -13.83
N TYR A 147 6.15 9.26 -12.92
CA TYR A 147 5.39 10.41 -12.42
C TYR A 147 5.39 11.59 -13.41
N GLY A 148 6.38 11.65 -14.31
CA GLY A 148 6.57 12.76 -15.24
C GLY A 148 6.06 12.49 -16.66
N TYR A 149 5.99 11.23 -17.10
CA TYR A 149 5.76 10.90 -18.50
C TYR A 149 4.65 9.88 -18.73
N PRO A 150 3.76 10.09 -19.73
CA PRO A 150 2.60 9.24 -19.97
C PRO A 150 2.96 7.87 -20.58
N LYS A 151 4.01 7.77 -21.40
CA LYS A 151 4.45 6.47 -21.95
C LYS A 151 4.89 5.49 -20.87
N PRO A 152 5.74 5.87 -19.89
CA PRO A 152 6.01 5.07 -18.70
C PRO A 152 4.76 4.70 -17.87
N VAL A 153 3.79 5.62 -17.73
CA VAL A 153 2.51 5.31 -17.06
C VAL A 153 1.80 4.18 -17.80
N LEU A 154 1.71 4.25 -19.13
CA LEU A 154 1.12 3.18 -19.94
C LEU A 154 1.90 1.87 -19.81
N ALA A 155 3.24 1.91 -19.79
CA ALA A 155 4.06 0.71 -19.63
C ALA A 155 3.84 0.04 -18.25
N VAL A 156 3.84 0.80 -17.16
CA VAL A 156 3.71 0.28 -15.80
C VAL A 156 2.27 -0.12 -15.49
N LEU A 157 1.32 0.82 -15.60
CA LEU A 157 -0.08 0.57 -15.25
C LEU A 157 -0.80 -0.26 -16.31
N GLY A 158 -0.57 0.02 -17.59
CA GLY A 158 -1.12 -0.76 -18.70
C GLY A 158 -0.55 -2.18 -18.72
N GLY A 159 0.75 -2.33 -18.51
CA GLY A 159 1.43 -3.63 -18.39
C GLY A 159 0.89 -4.46 -17.23
N SER A 160 0.71 -3.85 -16.06
CA SER A 160 0.06 -4.46 -14.88
C SER A 160 -1.37 -4.90 -15.21
N THR A 161 -2.14 -4.08 -15.92
CA THR A 161 -3.51 -4.39 -16.36
C THR A 161 -3.55 -5.58 -17.32
N VAL A 162 -2.66 -5.61 -18.30
CA VAL A 162 -2.54 -6.75 -19.24
C VAL A 162 -2.18 -8.04 -18.50
N ALA A 163 -1.24 -7.96 -17.56
CA ALA A 163 -0.86 -9.10 -16.73
C ALA A 163 -2.05 -9.57 -15.85
N ALA A 164 -2.82 -8.63 -15.27
CA ALA A 164 -4.00 -8.95 -14.48
C ALA A 164 -5.09 -9.67 -15.31
N ILE A 165 -5.29 -9.24 -16.56
CA ILE A 165 -6.21 -9.89 -17.52
C ILE A 165 -5.69 -11.29 -17.87
N ALA A 166 -4.40 -11.43 -18.21
CA ALA A 166 -3.80 -12.72 -18.55
C ALA A 166 -3.89 -13.73 -17.41
N VAL A 167 -3.57 -13.32 -16.19
CA VAL A 167 -3.73 -14.15 -14.98
C VAL A 167 -5.20 -14.54 -14.78
N GLY A 168 -6.14 -13.63 -15.00
CA GLY A 168 -7.57 -13.90 -14.94
C GLY A 168 -8.02 -14.95 -15.98
N LEU A 169 -7.51 -14.88 -17.21
CA LEU A 169 -7.80 -15.87 -18.27
C LEU A 169 -7.21 -17.25 -17.98
N LEU A 170 -6.08 -17.32 -17.30
CA LEU A 170 -5.39 -18.60 -17.03
C LEU A 170 -5.93 -19.30 -15.78
N TYR A 171 -6.18 -18.57 -14.69
CA TYR A 171 -6.38 -19.15 -13.37
C TYR A 171 -7.71 -18.76 -12.72
N GLY A 172 -8.40 -19.74 -12.15
CA GLY A 172 -9.50 -19.55 -11.21
C GLY A 172 -10.75 -18.88 -11.78
N ARG A 173 -11.75 -19.64 -12.22
CA ARG A 173 -13.02 -19.09 -12.74
C ARG A 173 -13.71 -18.18 -11.72
N ASN A 174 -14.12 -16.98 -12.17
CA ASN A 174 -14.78 -15.95 -11.35
C ASN A 174 -13.96 -15.55 -10.11
N LYS A 175 -12.60 -15.60 -10.18
CA LYS A 175 -11.70 -15.26 -9.08
C LYS A 175 -10.78 -14.12 -9.47
N ARG A 176 -10.30 -13.38 -8.47
CA ARG A 176 -9.32 -12.30 -8.59
C ARG A 176 -7.95 -12.80 -8.14
N VAL A 177 -7.38 -13.78 -8.87
CA VAL A 177 -6.08 -14.39 -8.55
C VAL A 177 -4.96 -13.34 -8.55
N TRP A 178 -4.95 -12.45 -9.56
CA TRP A 178 -4.02 -11.31 -9.61
C TRP A 178 -4.04 -10.48 -8.32
N CYS A 179 -5.24 -10.01 -7.93
CA CYS A 179 -5.39 -9.17 -6.74
C CYS A 179 -4.98 -9.86 -5.43
N ARG A 180 -5.03 -11.20 -5.40
CA ARG A 180 -4.67 -11.96 -4.21
C ARG A 180 -3.17 -12.14 -4.05
N TYR A 181 -2.45 -12.38 -5.16
CA TYR A 181 -1.07 -12.86 -5.10
C TYR A 181 -0.05 -11.92 -5.76
N LEU A 182 -0.39 -11.24 -6.85
CA LEU A 182 0.58 -10.54 -7.70
C LEU A 182 0.44 -9.02 -7.72
N CYS A 183 -0.73 -8.48 -7.34
CA CYS A 183 -0.94 -7.03 -7.38
C CYS A 183 0.12 -6.30 -6.53
N PRO A 184 0.87 -5.34 -7.11
CA PRO A 184 1.98 -4.66 -6.43
C PRO A 184 1.59 -3.96 -5.13
N VAL A 185 0.38 -3.43 -5.06
CA VAL A 185 -0.12 -2.70 -3.88
C VAL A 185 -0.90 -3.57 -2.90
N ASN A 186 -1.12 -4.85 -3.23
CA ASN A 186 -1.92 -5.75 -2.39
C ASN A 186 -1.39 -5.83 -0.95
N GLY A 187 -0.07 -5.96 -0.78
CA GLY A 187 0.57 -6.05 0.54
C GLY A 187 0.38 -4.77 1.35
N VAL A 188 0.67 -3.61 0.75
CA VAL A 188 0.51 -2.29 1.39
C VAL A 188 -0.93 -2.06 1.82
N PHE A 189 -1.89 -2.34 0.93
CA PHE A 189 -3.31 -2.18 1.23
C PHE A 189 -3.79 -3.15 2.32
N ALA A 190 -3.29 -4.39 2.34
CA ALA A 190 -3.62 -5.35 3.38
C ALA A 190 -3.12 -4.91 4.76
N VAL A 191 -1.91 -4.35 4.81
CA VAL A 191 -1.31 -3.84 6.04
C VAL A 191 -2.06 -2.62 6.56
N LEU A 192 -2.35 -1.63 5.70
CA LEU A 192 -3.06 -0.40 6.08
C LEU A 192 -4.51 -0.67 6.50
N ALA A 193 -5.19 -1.60 5.84
CA ALA A 193 -6.58 -1.94 6.17
C ALA A 193 -6.74 -2.52 7.58
N LYS A 194 -5.67 -2.96 8.24
CA LYS A 194 -5.71 -3.37 9.65
C LYS A 194 -6.10 -2.24 10.59
N LEU A 195 -5.87 -0.98 10.19
CA LEU A 195 -6.25 0.21 10.94
C LEU A 195 -7.71 0.64 10.70
N ALA A 196 -8.42 0.04 9.75
CA ALA A 196 -9.76 0.48 9.40
C ALA A 196 -10.75 0.29 10.56
N PRO A 197 -11.56 1.32 10.88
CA PRO A 197 -12.59 1.25 11.94
C PRO A 197 -13.81 0.42 11.54
N VAL A 198 -13.89 -0.02 10.29
CA VAL A 198 -15.00 -0.83 9.77
C VAL A 198 -14.47 -2.06 9.02
N SER A 199 -15.13 -3.19 9.16
CA SER A 199 -14.80 -4.43 8.43
C SER A 199 -15.97 -5.38 8.38
N PHE A 200 -15.96 -6.30 7.40
CA PHE A 200 -16.81 -7.47 7.48
C PHE A 200 -16.31 -8.40 8.57
N GLN A 201 -17.17 -8.71 9.49
CA GLN A 201 -16.91 -9.60 10.64
C GLN A 201 -17.71 -10.88 10.49
N VAL A 202 -17.16 -11.97 11.01
CA VAL A 202 -17.78 -13.29 10.98
C VAL A 202 -18.04 -13.74 12.41
N ASP A 203 -19.31 -14.00 12.70
CA ASP A 203 -19.72 -14.70 13.92
C ASP A 203 -19.52 -16.20 13.71
N HIS A 204 -18.47 -16.75 14.29
CA HIS A 204 -18.12 -18.17 14.14
C HIS A 204 -19.12 -19.10 14.80
N ALA A 205 -19.79 -18.66 15.88
CA ALA A 205 -20.83 -19.44 16.55
C ALA A 205 -22.08 -19.54 15.68
N ALA A 206 -22.57 -18.37 15.19
CA ALA A 206 -23.68 -18.32 14.24
C ALA A 206 -23.39 -19.08 12.94
N TRP A 207 -22.15 -18.99 12.42
CA TRP A 207 -21.73 -19.74 11.23
C TRP A 207 -21.84 -21.25 11.42
N SER A 208 -21.46 -21.73 12.60
CA SER A 208 -21.45 -23.17 12.92
C SER A 208 -22.83 -23.69 13.25
N ALA A 209 -23.67 -22.87 13.89
CA ALA A 209 -25.04 -23.23 14.30
C ALA A 209 -26.01 -23.24 13.12
N SER A 210 -25.79 -22.41 12.10
CA SER A 210 -26.68 -22.31 10.95
C SER A 210 -26.40 -23.41 9.94
N PRO A 211 -27.43 -24.17 9.46
CA PRO A 211 -27.25 -25.11 8.39
C PRO A 211 -26.79 -24.38 7.11
N LYS A 212 -26.07 -25.10 6.25
CA LYS A 212 -25.71 -24.55 4.95
C LYS A 212 -26.98 -24.31 4.13
N PRO A 213 -27.28 -23.06 3.72
CA PRO A 213 -28.47 -22.79 2.94
C PRO A 213 -28.46 -23.62 1.65
N LYS A 214 -29.56 -24.32 1.38
CA LYS A 214 -29.73 -25.08 0.13
C LYS A 214 -29.78 -24.08 -1.05
N GLY A 215 -28.84 -24.22 -2.00
CA GLY A 215 -28.79 -23.36 -3.19
C GLY A 215 -28.11 -22.02 -3.02
N GLU A 216 -27.84 -21.56 -1.80
CA GLU A 216 -27.10 -20.30 -1.57
C GLU A 216 -25.60 -20.54 -1.43
N SER A 217 -24.86 -20.05 -2.38
CA SER A 217 -23.41 -19.92 -2.28
C SER A 217 -23.00 -18.52 -2.70
N PHE A 218 -22.10 -17.90 -1.95
CA PHE A 218 -21.48 -16.67 -2.40
C PHE A 218 -20.09 -16.95 -3.00
N ASN A 219 -19.73 -16.18 -4.00
CA ASN A 219 -18.40 -16.23 -4.58
C ASN A 219 -17.51 -15.15 -3.96
N CYS A 220 -16.57 -15.56 -3.11
CA CYS A 220 -15.48 -14.67 -2.68
C CYS A 220 -14.44 -14.59 -3.79
N ALA A 221 -14.51 -13.54 -4.64
CA ALA A 221 -13.62 -13.37 -5.78
C ALA A 221 -12.14 -13.24 -5.34
N PRO A 222 -11.77 -12.49 -4.26
CA PRO A 222 -10.40 -12.37 -3.79
C PRO A 222 -9.87 -13.60 -3.03
N LEU A 223 -10.54 -14.74 -3.08
CA LEU A 223 -10.08 -16.01 -2.48
C LEU A 223 -9.85 -15.95 -0.95
N VAL A 224 -10.64 -15.13 -0.24
CA VAL A 224 -10.56 -15.08 1.23
C VAL A 224 -11.32 -16.26 1.82
N PRO A 225 -10.71 -16.99 2.76
CA PRO A 225 -11.42 -18.04 3.51
C PRO A 225 -12.35 -17.40 4.54
N VAL A 226 -13.54 -16.95 4.11
CA VAL A 226 -14.46 -16.12 4.93
C VAL A 226 -14.78 -16.77 6.27
N LYS A 227 -14.95 -18.09 6.33
CA LYS A 227 -15.25 -18.81 7.58
C LYS A 227 -14.21 -18.55 8.69
N THR A 228 -12.94 -18.42 8.32
CA THR A 228 -11.81 -18.26 9.27
C THR A 228 -11.24 -16.86 9.25
N MET A 229 -11.94 -15.90 8.66
CA MET A 229 -11.47 -14.51 8.55
C MET A 229 -11.56 -13.82 9.90
N ASN A 230 -10.39 -13.41 10.44
CA ASN A 230 -10.29 -12.71 11.72
C ASN A 230 -9.97 -11.21 11.57
N GLY A 231 -9.56 -10.76 10.36
CA GLY A 231 -9.11 -9.39 10.11
C GLY A 231 -9.58 -8.82 8.78
N ALA A 232 -9.35 -7.51 8.60
CA ALA A 232 -9.70 -6.77 7.39
C ALA A 232 -8.65 -6.87 6.28
N GLY A 233 -7.40 -7.20 6.62
CA GLY A 233 -6.27 -7.13 5.69
C GLY A 233 -6.46 -7.92 4.40
N ALA A 234 -7.13 -9.08 4.44
CA ALA A 234 -7.41 -9.89 3.27
C ALA A 234 -8.74 -9.56 2.58
N CYS A 235 -9.70 -8.92 3.26
CA CYS A 235 -11.05 -8.67 2.76
C CYS A 235 -11.10 -7.45 1.85
N HIS A 236 -11.62 -7.61 0.63
CA HIS A 236 -11.80 -6.50 -0.33
C HIS A 236 -13.09 -5.68 -0.12
N MET A 237 -13.81 -5.88 0.96
CA MET A 237 -14.99 -5.08 1.34
C MET A 237 -16.11 -5.01 0.26
N CYS A 238 -16.18 -6.00 -0.65
CA CYS A 238 -17.14 -5.99 -1.76
C CYS A 238 -18.60 -6.34 -1.38
N GLY A 239 -18.87 -6.74 -0.14
CA GLY A 239 -20.20 -7.01 0.41
C GLY A 239 -20.85 -8.33 -0.01
N ARG A 240 -20.30 -9.11 -0.95
CA ARG A 240 -20.96 -10.32 -1.52
C ARG A 240 -21.32 -11.41 -0.51
N CYS A 241 -20.60 -11.47 0.61
CA CYS A 241 -20.86 -12.43 1.69
C CYS A 241 -21.76 -11.89 2.80
N SER A 242 -22.21 -10.63 2.70
CA SER A 242 -23.05 -10.02 3.75
C SER A 242 -24.34 -10.82 3.93
N GLY A 243 -24.71 -11.04 5.20
CA GLY A 243 -25.92 -11.80 5.55
C GLY A 243 -25.79 -13.32 5.43
N TYR A 244 -24.70 -13.84 4.85
CA TYR A 244 -24.56 -15.28 4.66
C TYR A 244 -24.60 -16.04 5.98
N ARG A 245 -25.51 -17.01 6.10
CA ARG A 245 -25.83 -17.80 7.31
C ARG A 245 -26.23 -16.94 8.52
N GLY A 246 -26.63 -15.68 8.34
CA GLY A 246 -26.79 -14.74 9.45
C GLY A 246 -25.50 -14.40 10.20
N ALA A 247 -24.35 -14.91 9.74
CA ALA A 247 -23.08 -14.88 10.44
C ALA A 247 -22.13 -13.79 9.95
N VAL A 248 -22.32 -13.22 8.75
CA VAL A 248 -21.41 -12.24 8.15
C VAL A 248 -22.09 -10.88 8.10
N ARG A 249 -21.49 -9.88 8.73
CA ARG A 249 -22.01 -8.50 8.73
C ARG A 249 -20.89 -7.47 8.62
N LEU A 250 -21.17 -6.33 8.00
CA LEU A 250 -20.33 -5.15 8.09
C LEU A 250 -20.59 -4.52 9.45
N ALA A 251 -19.53 -4.30 10.23
CA ALA A 251 -19.61 -3.76 11.56
C ALA A 251 -18.39 -2.88 11.86
N ARG A 252 -18.56 -2.00 12.85
CA ARG A 252 -17.44 -1.21 13.37
C ARG A 252 -16.51 -2.07 14.21
N ARG A 253 -15.27 -1.63 14.32
CA ARG A 253 -14.26 -2.19 15.22
C ARG A 253 -13.32 -1.09 15.70
N SER A 254 -12.60 -1.32 16.77
CA SER A 254 -11.51 -0.43 17.13
C SER A 254 -10.42 -0.49 16.05
N PRO A 255 -9.87 0.66 15.59
CA PRO A 255 -8.76 0.70 14.64
C PRO A 255 -7.52 -0.06 15.09
N THR A 256 -7.40 -0.29 16.40
CA THR A 256 -6.27 -1.01 17.00
C THR A 256 -6.51 -2.50 17.18
N HIS A 257 -7.76 -2.94 17.03
CA HIS A 257 -8.17 -4.30 17.38
C HIS A 257 -7.35 -5.38 16.67
N GLU A 258 -7.17 -5.22 15.35
CA GLU A 258 -6.46 -6.23 14.56
C GLU A 258 -4.98 -6.29 14.90
N ILE A 259 -4.35 -5.12 15.12
CA ILE A 259 -2.94 -5.08 15.48
C ILE A 259 -2.71 -5.65 16.87
N VAL A 260 -3.51 -5.26 17.86
CA VAL A 260 -3.30 -5.67 19.25
C VAL A 260 -3.74 -7.12 19.52
N ASN A 261 -4.87 -7.54 18.95
CA ASN A 261 -5.50 -8.81 19.38
C ASN A 261 -5.38 -9.94 18.35
N VAL A 262 -5.13 -9.64 17.06
CA VAL A 262 -5.13 -10.64 15.98
C VAL A 262 -3.72 -10.88 15.45
N ALA A 263 -2.99 -9.83 15.14
CA ALA A 263 -1.70 -9.91 14.44
C ALA A 263 -0.63 -10.72 15.20
N GLY A 264 -0.70 -10.76 16.53
CA GLY A 264 0.20 -11.58 17.35
C GLY A 264 0.02 -13.09 17.16
N ASN A 265 -1.15 -13.54 16.71
CA ASN A 265 -1.45 -14.95 16.47
C ASN A 265 -1.19 -15.38 15.02
N GLU A 266 -0.94 -14.41 14.13
CA GLU A 266 -0.73 -14.62 12.69
C GLU A 266 0.62 -14.01 12.25
N PRO A 267 1.78 -14.54 12.75
CA PRO A 267 3.08 -14.01 12.39
C PRO A 267 3.32 -14.17 10.89
N SER A 268 3.76 -13.10 10.22
CA SER A 268 4.03 -13.09 8.78
C SER A 268 5.36 -12.41 8.51
N LEU A 269 6.32 -13.17 8.00
CA LEU A 269 7.61 -12.65 7.56
C LEU A 269 7.43 -11.67 6.39
N ASP A 270 6.57 -12.01 5.44
CA ASP A 270 6.32 -11.18 4.25
C ASP A 270 5.80 -9.80 4.61
N GLN A 271 4.85 -9.71 5.55
CA GLN A 271 4.34 -8.42 6.02
C GLN A 271 5.39 -7.65 6.81
N THR A 272 6.19 -8.33 7.61
CA THR A 272 7.29 -7.69 8.36
C THR A 272 8.34 -7.12 7.42
N ALA A 273 8.76 -7.87 6.41
CA ALA A 273 9.69 -7.40 5.39
C ALA A 273 9.09 -6.21 4.61
N LEU A 274 7.82 -6.30 4.23
CA LEU A 274 7.13 -5.21 3.53
C LEU A 274 7.08 -3.91 4.36
N ILE A 275 6.79 -3.99 5.66
CA ILE A 275 6.75 -2.82 6.54
C ILE A 275 8.15 -2.21 6.68
N LEU A 276 9.13 -3.01 7.11
CA LEU A 276 10.46 -2.51 7.46
C LEU A 276 11.30 -2.12 6.24
N PHE A 277 11.41 -3.01 5.25
CA PHE A 277 12.25 -2.80 4.09
C PHE A 277 11.50 -2.15 2.91
N GLY A 278 10.21 -2.42 2.74
CA GLY A 278 9.40 -1.85 1.67
C GLY A 278 8.90 -0.44 2.00
N MET A 279 7.95 -0.33 2.94
CA MET A 279 7.26 0.93 3.21
C MET A 279 8.14 1.95 3.95
N MET A 280 9.01 1.50 4.86
CA MET A 280 9.85 2.39 5.67
C MET A 280 11.27 2.56 5.11
N GLY A 281 11.78 1.62 4.35
CA GLY A 281 13.12 1.69 3.75
C GLY A 281 13.10 2.11 2.28
N LEU A 282 12.60 1.22 1.41
CA LEU A 282 12.61 1.41 -0.05
C LEU A 282 11.80 2.63 -0.48
N ALA A 283 10.61 2.87 0.11
CA ALA A 283 9.80 4.03 -0.25
C ALA A 283 10.53 5.35 0.09
N VAL A 284 11.20 5.43 1.24
CA VAL A 284 12.02 6.60 1.61
C VAL A 284 13.10 6.85 0.56
N GLY A 285 13.88 5.83 0.21
CA GLY A 285 14.91 5.95 -0.83
C GLY A 285 14.34 6.37 -2.20
N ALA A 286 13.19 5.81 -2.57
CA ALA A 286 12.55 6.11 -3.85
C ALA A 286 12.01 7.56 -3.95
N PHE A 287 11.60 8.17 -2.84
CA PHE A 287 11.17 9.58 -2.83
C PHE A 287 12.31 10.57 -2.63
N GLN A 288 13.45 10.13 -2.11
CA GLN A 288 14.55 11.02 -1.72
C GLN A 288 15.67 11.14 -2.75
N TRP A 289 15.90 10.12 -3.59
CA TRP A 289 17.12 10.01 -4.41
C TRP A 289 17.41 11.29 -5.22
N SER A 290 16.38 11.88 -5.84
CA SER A 290 16.53 13.06 -6.71
C SER A 290 16.84 14.36 -5.97
N SER A 291 16.52 14.44 -4.67
CA SER A 291 16.76 15.60 -3.82
C SER A 291 17.96 15.41 -2.89
N SER A 292 18.51 14.20 -2.82
CA SER A 292 19.55 13.85 -1.87
C SER A 292 20.92 14.40 -2.28
N PRO A 293 21.56 15.23 -1.45
CA PRO A 293 22.94 15.64 -1.67
C PRO A 293 23.91 14.46 -1.81
N TRP A 294 23.69 13.40 -1.03
CA TRP A 294 24.52 12.20 -1.08
C TRP A 294 24.49 11.50 -2.44
N PHE A 295 23.33 11.49 -3.10
CA PHE A 295 23.21 10.97 -4.45
C PHE A 295 23.97 11.83 -5.46
N ILE A 296 23.84 13.16 -5.34
CA ILE A 296 24.50 14.13 -6.23
C ILE A 296 26.03 14.03 -6.06
N ASP A 297 26.51 14.01 -4.83
CA ASP A 297 27.95 13.90 -4.54
C ASP A 297 28.55 12.58 -5.06
N ALA A 298 27.84 11.46 -4.83
CA ALA A 298 28.25 10.16 -5.33
C ALA A 298 28.30 10.13 -6.86
N LYS A 299 27.31 10.73 -7.54
CA LYS A 299 27.30 10.86 -9.00
C LYS A 299 28.48 11.69 -9.50
N GLN A 300 28.73 12.86 -8.92
CA GLN A 300 29.84 13.73 -9.31
C GLN A 300 31.18 13.05 -9.11
N TRP A 301 31.38 12.42 -7.95
CA TRP A 301 32.61 11.71 -7.63
C TRP A 301 32.89 10.56 -8.62
N LEU A 302 31.90 9.71 -8.90
CA LEU A 302 32.06 8.60 -9.85
C LEU A 302 32.23 9.11 -11.28
N ALA A 303 31.49 10.13 -11.70
CA ALA A 303 31.65 10.72 -13.04
C ALA A 303 33.06 11.27 -13.24
N THR A 304 33.62 11.97 -12.24
CA THR A 304 35.00 12.46 -12.30
C THR A 304 36.01 11.33 -12.48
N ILE A 305 35.92 10.26 -11.70
CA ILE A 305 36.80 9.07 -11.83
C ILE A 305 36.69 8.44 -13.22
N LEU A 306 35.49 8.32 -13.74
CA LEU A 306 35.25 7.71 -15.06
C LEU A 306 35.89 8.57 -16.18
N ILE A 307 35.72 9.89 -16.11
CA ILE A 307 36.30 10.85 -17.06
C ILE A 307 37.83 10.81 -17.00
N GLU A 308 38.42 10.85 -15.81
CA GLU A 308 39.88 10.79 -15.61
C GLU A 308 40.50 9.49 -16.16
N ARG A 309 39.72 8.39 -16.14
CA ARG A 309 40.13 7.09 -16.68
C ARG A 309 39.82 6.92 -18.19
N GLY A 310 39.20 7.92 -18.82
CA GLY A 310 38.82 7.85 -20.23
C GLY A 310 37.65 6.90 -20.50
N ILE A 311 36.83 6.59 -19.49
CA ILE A 311 35.68 5.67 -19.58
C ILE A 311 34.40 6.52 -19.74
N SER A 312 33.95 6.78 -20.97
CA SER A 312 32.80 7.65 -21.26
C SER A 312 31.47 6.89 -21.32
N TRP A 313 31.45 5.61 -21.71
CA TRP A 313 30.23 4.87 -22.00
C TRP A 313 29.16 4.85 -20.88
N PRO A 314 29.50 4.86 -19.56
CA PRO A 314 28.45 4.90 -18.53
C PRO A 314 27.78 6.28 -18.41
N LEU A 315 28.42 7.34 -18.96
CA LEU A 315 27.92 8.71 -18.94
C LEU A 315 27.03 9.03 -20.15
N GLU A 316 26.99 8.13 -21.13
CA GLU A 316 26.19 8.30 -22.34
C GLU A 316 24.69 8.03 -22.07
N THR A 317 23.83 8.78 -22.76
CA THR A 317 22.37 8.71 -22.65
C THR A 317 21.76 7.93 -23.82
N THR A 318 22.24 6.70 -24.03
CA THR A 318 21.88 5.88 -25.20
C THR A 318 20.72 4.92 -24.97
N LEU A 319 20.30 4.74 -23.71
CA LEU A 319 19.27 3.77 -23.38
C LEU A 319 17.87 4.29 -23.76
N PRO A 320 16.96 3.39 -24.23
CA PRO A 320 15.61 3.78 -24.57
C PRO A 320 14.78 4.14 -23.33
N TRP A 321 13.78 5.02 -23.51
CA TRP A 321 12.92 5.54 -22.44
C TRP A 321 12.26 4.47 -21.57
N PHE A 322 12.05 3.27 -22.10
CA PHE A 322 11.45 2.16 -21.32
C PHE A 322 12.48 1.39 -20.46
N VAL A 323 13.75 1.74 -20.52
CA VAL A 323 14.80 1.25 -19.61
C VAL A 323 15.21 2.33 -18.63
N LEU A 324 15.53 3.51 -19.14
CA LEU A 324 15.85 4.70 -18.36
C LEU A 324 15.20 5.92 -18.98
N THR A 325 14.85 6.91 -18.14
CA THR A 325 14.31 8.19 -18.60
C THR A 325 15.18 8.78 -19.71
N ASN A 326 14.57 9.02 -20.87
CA ASN A 326 15.28 9.58 -22.03
C ASN A 326 14.33 10.48 -22.84
N TYR A 327 14.24 11.74 -22.42
CA TYR A 327 13.44 12.79 -23.03
C TYR A 327 14.28 14.04 -23.28
N PRO A 328 15.18 14.04 -24.31
CA PRO A 328 16.11 15.15 -24.57
C PRO A 328 15.39 16.49 -24.81
N GLU A 329 14.21 16.46 -25.43
CA GLU A 329 13.39 17.66 -25.72
C GLU A 329 12.96 18.39 -24.42
N HIS A 330 12.92 17.69 -23.29
CA HIS A 330 12.59 18.24 -21.98
C HIS A 330 13.82 18.39 -21.06
N ASN A 331 15.05 18.17 -21.59
CA ASN A 331 16.29 18.13 -20.81
C ASN A 331 16.22 17.14 -19.62
N ASP A 332 15.46 16.06 -19.78
CA ASP A 332 15.29 15.03 -18.76
C ASP A 332 15.78 13.69 -19.30
N VAL A 333 17.05 13.41 -19.06
CA VAL A 333 17.74 12.22 -19.52
C VAL A 333 18.60 11.64 -18.39
N LEU A 334 18.54 10.34 -18.23
CA LEU A 334 19.37 9.59 -17.29
C LEU A 334 20.41 8.78 -18.06
N SER A 335 21.68 8.90 -17.66
CA SER A 335 22.76 8.04 -18.13
C SER A 335 22.71 6.66 -17.44
N LEU A 336 23.48 5.70 -17.95
CA LEU A 336 23.61 4.42 -17.28
C LEU A 336 24.16 4.57 -15.85
N LEU A 337 25.10 5.50 -15.63
CA LEU A 337 25.60 5.85 -14.29
C LEU A 337 24.44 6.29 -13.38
N ASP A 338 23.56 7.16 -13.87
CA ASP A 338 22.39 7.61 -13.09
C ASP A 338 21.49 6.44 -12.70
N GLY A 339 21.20 5.55 -13.64
CA GLY A 339 20.36 4.37 -13.40
C GLY A 339 20.95 3.42 -12.36
N VAL A 340 22.26 3.13 -12.46
CA VAL A 340 22.96 2.27 -11.49
C VAL A 340 23.00 2.91 -10.11
N LEU A 341 23.29 4.20 -10.01
CA LEU A 341 23.31 4.93 -8.74
C LEU A 341 21.92 5.04 -8.13
N LEU A 342 20.88 5.29 -8.93
CA LEU A 342 19.50 5.31 -8.48
C LEU A 342 19.11 3.97 -7.85
N LEU A 343 19.40 2.87 -8.55
CA LEU A 343 19.16 1.53 -8.02
C LEU A 343 19.93 1.29 -6.72
N ALA A 344 21.23 1.61 -6.72
CA ALA A 344 22.10 1.45 -5.55
C ALA A 344 21.60 2.28 -4.36
N TYR A 345 21.20 3.53 -4.59
CA TYR A 345 20.67 4.43 -3.54
C TYR A 345 19.39 3.89 -2.92
N ILE A 346 18.43 3.47 -3.74
CA ILE A 346 17.14 2.93 -3.24
C ILE A 346 17.38 1.62 -2.47
N VAL A 347 18.21 0.72 -3.00
CA VAL A 347 18.53 -0.55 -2.33
C VAL A 347 19.31 -0.30 -1.04
N ALA A 348 20.31 0.58 -1.05
CA ALA A 348 21.07 0.93 0.15
C ALA A 348 20.14 1.55 1.22
N SER A 349 19.27 2.48 0.84
CA SER A 349 18.28 3.06 1.74
C SER A 349 17.36 2.00 2.35
N ALA A 350 16.86 1.07 1.51
CA ALA A 350 16.02 -0.04 1.98
C ALA A 350 16.77 -0.93 2.99
N LEU A 351 18.02 -1.27 2.70
CA LEU A 351 18.84 -2.13 3.57
C LEU A 351 19.25 -1.42 4.86
N ILE A 352 19.75 -0.20 4.78
CA ILE A 352 20.22 0.56 5.96
C ILE A 352 19.05 0.86 6.89
N LEU A 353 17.99 1.50 6.38
CA LEU A 353 16.82 1.81 7.20
C LEU A 353 16.11 0.55 7.68
N GLY A 354 15.84 -0.40 6.78
CA GLY A 354 15.16 -1.64 7.13
C GLY A 354 15.90 -2.45 8.18
N SER A 355 17.24 -2.56 8.08
CA SER A 355 18.07 -3.26 9.08
C SER A 355 18.11 -2.52 10.41
N SER A 356 18.26 -1.19 10.40
CA SER A 356 18.25 -0.37 11.61
C SER A 356 16.91 -0.45 12.34
N LEU A 357 15.81 -0.34 11.60
CA LEU A 357 14.46 -0.52 12.15
C LEU A 357 14.26 -1.94 12.71
N SER A 358 14.74 -2.98 12.00
CA SER A 358 14.72 -4.35 12.47
C SER A 358 15.51 -4.50 13.78
N GLY A 359 16.63 -3.80 13.90
CA GLY A 359 17.45 -3.74 15.13
C GLY A 359 16.66 -3.17 16.31
N PHE A 360 15.96 -2.05 16.13
CA PHE A 360 15.12 -1.47 17.19
C PHE A 360 13.95 -2.39 17.58
N VAL A 361 13.28 -3.02 16.62
CA VAL A 361 12.21 -3.99 16.90
C VAL A 361 12.77 -5.21 17.63
N ALA A 362 13.97 -5.68 17.25
CA ALA A 362 14.66 -6.77 17.93
C ALA A 362 15.04 -6.43 19.37
N LEU A 363 15.54 -5.22 19.62
CA LEU A 363 15.79 -4.70 20.96
C LEU A 363 14.51 -4.66 21.80
N GLY A 364 13.40 -4.16 21.23
CA GLY A 364 12.10 -4.18 21.86
C GLY A 364 11.63 -5.60 22.19
N THR A 365 11.82 -6.55 21.27
CA THR A 365 11.48 -7.97 21.47
C THR A 365 12.29 -8.58 22.62
N ARG A 366 13.58 -8.29 22.68
CA ARG A 366 14.49 -8.76 23.73
C ARG A 366 14.17 -8.14 25.10
N ALA A 367 13.77 -6.88 25.13
CA ALA A 367 13.32 -6.22 26.35
C ALA A 367 12.12 -6.90 26.99
N LEU A 368 11.23 -7.51 26.19
CA LEU A 368 10.08 -8.26 26.66
C LEU A 368 10.45 -9.67 27.23
N GLY A 369 11.69 -10.12 27.09
CA GLY A 369 12.17 -11.42 27.60
C GLY A 369 12.92 -12.23 26.56
N ALA A 370 12.87 -13.56 26.64
CA ALA A 370 13.50 -14.44 25.66
C ALA A 370 13.05 -14.12 24.24
N TRP A 371 13.95 -14.31 23.26
CA TRP A 371 13.64 -14.07 21.85
C TRP A 371 12.41 -14.87 21.40
N SER A 372 11.54 -14.20 20.65
CA SER A 372 10.36 -14.81 20.03
C SER A 372 10.09 -14.15 18.69
N THR A 373 10.16 -14.94 17.63
CA THR A 373 9.82 -14.49 16.26
C THR A 373 8.38 -13.96 16.20
N GLN A 374 7.45 -14.59 16.91
CA GLN A 374 6.07 -14.13 16.99
C GLN A 374 5.98 -12.72 17.59
N ARG A 375 6.69 -12.43 18.69
CA ARG A 375 6.72 -11.08 19.30
C ARG A 375 7.38 -10.06 18.40
N PHE A 376 8.44 -10.45 17.68
CA PHE A 376 9.10 -9.59 16.69
C PHE A 376 8.13 -9.16 15.60
N HIS A 377 7.41 -10.11 14.99
CA HIS A 377 6.39 -9.79 13.99
C HIS A 377 5.26 -8.96 14.57
N HIS A 378 4.81 -9.25 15.78
CA HIS A 378 3.74 -8.49 16.44
C HIS A 378 4.14 -7.03 16.71
N LEU A 379 5.35 -6.80 17.26
CA LEU A 379 5.88 -5.45 17.47
C LEU A 379 6.04 -4.69 16.14
N THR A 380 6.49 -5.34 15.08
CA THR A 380 6.59 -4.70 13.76
C THR A 380 5.24 -4.16 13.28
N GLN A 381 4.13 -4.85 13.55
CA GLN A 381 2.80 -4.37 13.15
C GLN A 381 2.42 -3.03 13.81
N THR A 382 3.03 -2.66 14.93
CA THR A 382 2.79 -1.38 15.60
C THR A 382 3.33 -0.19 14.82
N LEU A 383 4.24 -0.40 13.86
CA LEU A 383 4.80 0.63 12.99
C LEU A 383 3.91 0.97 11.78
N ILE A 384 2.79 0.27 11.58
CA ILE A 384 1.90 0.49 10.43
C ILE A 384 1.44 1.95 10.30
N PRO A 385 1.02 2.66 11.36
CA PRO A 385 0.59 4.05 11.21
C PRO A 385 1.69 4.97 10.65
N VAL A 386 2.91 4.90 11.20
CA VAL A 386 4.01 5.76 10.75
C VAL A 386 4.50 5.35 9.36
N ALA A 387 4.53 4.05 9.03
CA ALA A 387 4.88 3.55 7.71
C ALA A 387 3.89 4.02 6.64
N GLY A 388 2.59 3.90 6.92
CA GLY A 388 1.53 4.36 6.02
C GLY A 388 1.51 5.87 5.84
N CYS A 389 1.72 6.62 6.92
CA CYS A 389 1.84 8.08 6.88
C CYS A 389 3.01 8.50 5.98
N GLY A 390 4.18 7.89 6.13
CA GLY A 390 5.36 8.21 5.30
C GLY A 390 5.08 8.02 3.80
N VAL A 391 4.55 6.85 3.40
CA VAL A 391 4.20 6.60 1.99
C VAL A 391 3.16 7.60 1.48
N PHE A 392 2.15 7.94 2.29
CA PHE A 392 1.17 8.96 1.94
C PHE A 392 1.82 10.34 1.73
N LEU A 393 2.72 10.75 2.62
CA LEU A 393 3.41 12.03 2.49
C LEU A 393 4.30 12.10 1.25
N GLY A 394 5.01 11.01 0.93
CA GLY A 394 5.79 10.92 -0.30
C GLY A 394 4.93 11.10 -1.55
N LEU A 395 3.81 10.37 -1.65
CA LEU A 395 2.90 10.49 -2.79
C LEU A 395 2.19 11.85 -2.84
N SER A 396 1.72 12.37 -1.70
CA SER A 396 1.03 13.67 -1.63
C SER A 396 1.95 14.86 -1.92
N ALA A 397 3.27 14.68 -1.92
CA ALA A 397 4.20 15.68 -2.41
C ALA A 397 3.92 16.05 -3.88
N LEU A 398 3.54 15.04 -4.71
CA LEU A 398 3.14 15.26 -6.09
C LEU A 398 1.85 16.10 -6.20
N THR A 399 0.88 15.88 -5.31
CA THR A 399 -0.34 16.72 -5.22
C THR A 399 0.04 18.20 -5.07
N VAL A 400 0.93 18.48 -4.11
CA VAL A 400 1.38 19.85 -3.82
C VAL A 400 2.16 20.42 -5.02
N THR A 401 3.02 19.61 -5.65
CA THR A 401 3.84 20.04 -6.80
C THR A 401 2.98 20.40 -8.00
N PHE A 402 2.01 19.56 -8.37
CA PHE A 402 1.11 19.83 -9.48
C PHE A 402 0.26 21.08 -9.25
N LEU A 403 -0.32 21.22 -8.06
CA LEU A 403 -1.13 22.41 -7.73
C LEU A 403 -0.29 23.69 -7.72
N ARG A 404 0.94 23.63 -7.21
CA ARG A 404 1.87 24.77 -7.24
C ARG A 404 2.26 25.15 -8.68
N GLY A 405 2.45 24.15 -9.55
CA GLY A 405 2.69 24.37 -10.97
C GLY A 405 1.58 25.16 -11.67
N ASP A 406 0.33 24.99 -11.23
CA ASP A 406 -0.83 25.74 -11.70
C ASP A 406 -1.14 27.04 -10.92
N GLY A 407 -0.20 27.46 -10.05
CA GLY A 407 -0.36 28.69 -9.26
C GLY A 407 -1.20 28.53 -7.99
N LEU A 408 -1.68 27.33 -7.67
CA LEU A 408 -2.45 27.04 -6.45
C LEU A 408 -1.51 26.66 -5.31
N VAL A 409 -1.21 27.60 -4.43
CA VAL A 409 -0.36 27.38 -3.25
C VAL A 409 -1.22 26.97 -2.07
N ILE A 410 -1.02 25.75 -1.57
CA ILE A 410 -1.69 25.29 -0.34
C ILE A 410 -0.93 25.85 0.86
N PRO A 411 -1.57 26.63 1.74
CA PRO A 411 -0.94 27.12 2.95
C PRO A 411 -0.71 25.98 3.96
N TYR A 412 0.24 26.17 4.87
CA TYR A 412 0.49 25.29 6.02
C TYR A 412 0.79 23.81 5.68
N VAL A 413 1.31 23.53 4.47
CA VAL A 413 1.68 22.15 4.07
C VAL A 413 2.76 21.57 4.97
N SER A 414 3.74 22.40 5.35
CA SER A 414 4.84 22.00 6.22
C SER A 414 4.34 21.58 7.60
N GLU A 415 3.48 22.38 8.19
CA GLU A 415 2.89 22.15 9.51
C GLU A 415 1.97 20.92 9.49
N LEU A 416 1.19 20.76 8.43
CA LEU A 416 0.34 19.58 8.24
C LEU A 416 1.17 18.29 8.15
N ARG A 417 2.27 18.31 7.36
CA ARG A 417 3.20 17.18 7.27
C ARG A 417 3.81 16.84 8.63
N GLY A 418 4.28 17.85 9.36
CA GLY A 418 4.82 17.70 10.71
C GLY A 418 3.80 17.10 11.68
N GLY A 419 2.57 17.62 11.66
CA GLY A 419 1.47 17.12 12.47
C GLY A 419 1.10 15.67 12.17
N LEU A 420 1.07 15.28 10.90
CA LEU A 420 0.80 13.90 10.48
C LEU A 420 1.92 12.95 10.91
N LEU A 421 3.19 13.33 10.76
CA LEU A 421 4.33 12.53 11.21
C LEU A 421 4.33 12.36 12.73
N LEU A 422 4.08 13.43 13.47
CA LEU A 422 3.99 13.37 14.93
C LEU A 422 2.80 12.49 15.38
N GLY A 423 1.61 12.72 14.84
CA GLY A 423 0.41 11.98 15.19
C GLY A 423 0.52 10.49 14.89
N SER A 424 1.05 10.13 13.73
CA SER A 424 1.25 8.72 13.36
C SER A 424 2.32 8.04 14.21
N SER A 425 3.38 8.76 14.61
CA SER A 425 4.43 8.26 15.51
C SER A 425 3.91 8.04 16.93
N LEU A 426 3.11 8.98 17.45
CA LEU A 426 2.44 8.83 18.73
C LEU A 426 1.47 7.63 18.71
N TRP A 427 0.73 7.46 17.63
CA TRP A 427 -0.17 6.31 17.47
C TRP A 427 0.60 4.99 17.42
N SER A 428 1.70 4.92 16.65
CA SER A 428 2.57 3.74 16.60
C SER A 428 3.18 3.41 17.97
N THR A 429 3.66 4.42 18.71
CA THR A 429 4.22 4.24 20.05
C THR A 429 3.14 3.79 21.05
N TRP A 430 1.94 4.33 20.95
CA TRP A 430 0.82 3.88 21.78
C TRP A 430 0.40 2.44 21.47
N LEU A 431 0.39 2.04 20.20
CA LEU A 431 0.18 0.63 19.82
C LEU A 431 1.28 -0.27 20.40
N ALA A 432 2.54 0.16 20.35
CA ALA A 432 3.64 -0.57 20.95
C ALA A 432 3.46 -0.72 22.47
N TRP A 433 2.99 0.31 23.14
CA TRP A 433 2.63 0.24 24.56
C TRP A 433 1.52 -0.80 24.83
N ARG A 434 0.48 -0.81 23.98
CA ARG A 434 -0.62 -1.79 24.11
C ARG A 434 -0.13 -3.23 23.86
N VAL A 435 0.62 -3.46 22.80
CA VAL A 435 1.16 -4.79 22.43
C VAL A 435 2.17 -5.27 23.45
N SER A 436 3.12 -4.41 23.88
CA SER A 436 4.12 -4.78 24.90
C SER A 436 3.47 -5.18 26.22
N GLY A 437 2.35 -4.56 26.58
CA GLY A 437 1.57 -4.89 27.77
C GLY A 437 0.94 -6.28 27.78
N LEU A 438 0.81 -6.93 26.60
CA LEU A 438 0.38 -8.33 26.51
C LEU A 438 1.45 -9.32 26.91
N TYR A 439 2.74 -8.91 26.89
CA TYR A 439 3.88 -9.78 27.09
C TYR A 439 4.67 -9.48 28.37
N ALA A 440 4.66 -8.21 28.83
CA ALA A 440 5.42 -7.80 30.00
C ALA A 440 4.79 -6.56 30.68
N ALA A 441 5.18 -6.34 31.94
CA ALA A 441 4.81 -5.18 32.73
C ALA A 441 6.04 -4.39 33.19
N GLY A 442 5.84 -3.22 33.80
CA GLY A 442 6.90 -2.39 34.40
C GLY A 442 8.00 -1.99 33.44
N ALA A 443 9.24 -2.01 33.87
CA ALA A 443 10.40 -1.53 33.12
C ALA A 443 10.60 -2.24 31.76
N ARG A 444 10.26 -3.52 31.63
CA ARG A 444 10.37 -4.27 30.38
C ARG A 444 9.39 -3.75 29.32
N ARG A 445 8.18 -3.43 29.72
CA ARG A 445 7.17 -2.82 28.84
C ARG A 445 7.63 -1.44 28.36
N ILE A 446 8.17 -0.63 29.30
CA ILE A 446 8.71 0.71 28.97
C ILE A 446 9.86 0.59 27.97
N ALA A 447 10.85 -0.28 28.24
CA ALA A 447 12.01 -0.46 27.37
C ALA A 447 11.62 -0.92 25.96
N ALA A 448 10.67 -1.85 25.82
CA ALA A 448 10.17 -2.29 24.52
C ALA A 448 9.46 -1.14 23.77
N THR A 449 8.65 -0.36 24.46
CA THR A 449 7.96 0.79 23.87
C THR A 449 8.93 1.88 23.41
N LEU A 450 9.96 2.18 24.21
CA LEU A 450 11.01 3.14 23.85
C LEU A 450 11.81 2.68 22.63
N ALA A 451 12.09 1.39 22.50
CA ALA A 451 12.74 0.85 21.30
C ALA A 451 11.90 1.08 20.03
N ILE A 452 10.59 0.89 20.10
CA ILE A 452 9.69 1.18 18.97
C ILE A 452 9.55 2.69 18.72
N ALA A 453 9.52 3.52 19.78
CA ALA A 453 9.55 4.97 19.64
C ALA A 453 10.82 5.46 18.93
N ALA A 454 11.98 4.85 19.23
CA ALA A 454 13.23 5.14 18.52
C ALA A 454 13.16 4.72 17.04
N ALA A 455 12.52 3.58 16.72
CA ALA A 455 12.26 3.19 15.34
C ALA A 455 11.37 4.21 14.61
N CYS A 456 10.31 4.72 15.27
CA CYS A 456 9.48 5.79 14.72
C CYS A 456 10.32 7.06 14.47
N GLY A 457 11.17 7.46 15.44
CA GLY A 457 12.07 8.61 15.32
C GLY A 457 13.01 8.50 14.11
N LEU A 458 13.62 7.32 13.90
CA LEU A 458 14.47 7.09 12.73
C LEU A 458 13.69 7.21 11.41
N SER A 459 12.47 6.66 11.34
CA SER A 459 11.62 6.81 10.15
C SER A 459 11.23 8.25 9.89
N VAL A 460 10.84 8.98 10.93
CA VAL A 460 10.50 10.41 10.84
C VAL A 460 11.70 11.23 10.37
N PHE A 461 12.89 10.94 10.89
CA PHE A 461 14.12 11.61 10.47
C PHE A 461 14.35 11.50 8.96
N GLY A 462 14.12 10.32 8.38
CA GLY A 462 14.17 10.15 6.92
C GLY A 462 13.25 11.14 6.18
N TRP A 463 12.01 11.32 6.62
CA TRP A 463 11.08 12.28 6.00
C TRP A 463 11.42 13.74 6.30
N VAL A 464 12.01 14.03 7.46
CA VAL A 464 12.51 15.37 7.81
C VAL A 464 13.64 15.79 6.87
N LEU A 465 14.55 14.88 6.53
CA LEU A 465 15.59 15.15 5.51
C LEU A 465 14.97 15.64 4.20
N LEU A 466 13.93 14.95 3.69
CA LEU A 466 13.31 15.28 2.40
C LEU A 466 12.53 16.60 2.42
N PHE A 467 11.77 16.87 3.49
CA PHE A 467 10.80 17.96 3.46
C PHE A 467 11.27 19.26 4.08
N TRP A 468 12.34 19.24 4.90
CA TRP A 468 12.81 20.42 5.63
C TRP A 468 14.31 20.68 5.54
N ILE A 469 15.12 19.67 5.20
CA ILE A 469 16.58 19.83 5.18
C ILE A 469 17.11 19.92 3.76
N TRP A 470 16.61 19.09 2.84
CA TRP A 470 16.97 19.03 1.42
C TRP A 470 15.93 19.79 0.58
#